data_28bca966f9d151f11d557deef01e7ddc
#
_entry.id   28bca966f9d151f11d557deef01e7ddc
#
_cell.length_a   1.000
_cell.length_b   1.000
_cell.length_c   1.000
_cell.angle_alpha   90.00
_cell.angle_beta   90.00
_cell.angle_gamma   90.00
#
_symmetry.space_group_name_H-M   'P 1'
#
loop_
_entity.id
_entity.type
_entity.pdbx_description
1 polymer ?
#
loop_
_entity_poly.entity_id
_entity_poly.type
_entity_poly.pdbx_seq_one_letter_code
_entity_poly.pdbx_strand_id
1 'polypeptide(L)'
;MVRVSPSSPSARPGVTPDGAAPDTGALPTVSPVPADDPRGLALGFTAYFVWGLLPLYMAMLAPAGALEIVVVRIGFALIFCLVLLGLMRRLGELGTALATPGRWGTTGLAAGIIAVNWLLYAVSVTTGNVLQASLGYFMNPLVNVLLGVLFLGERLRRGQWVAVGIAVAAVVVMSAAMGQVPWIALGLATSFGLYGFVKKRFPSPVHAVTAMTAETVVLIPVFVVGSVLLAQAGLLTTVTEGPGHFWLMAGLGVLTAVPLILFSAAARSLTLTTLGMLQYTAPILQFLVAVTVLGEQMPAARWAGFGLIWLSLAVFTVDQLNASRLQRRAVRAGQGAHA
;
A
#
# COMPACT_ATOMS: atom_id res chain seq x y z
N MET A 1 -53.80 -39.70 46.28
CA MET A 1 -53.72 -38.88 47.52
C MET A 1 -52.64 -37.81 47.25
N VAL A 2 -53.05 -36.63 46.82
CA VAL A 2 -52.18 -35.52 46.48
C VAL A 2 -52.35 -34.48 47.60
N ARG A 3 -51.25 -34.12 48.27
CA ARG A 3 -51.27 -33.09 49.30
C ARG A 3 -50.93 -31.78 48.64
N VAL A 4 -51.87 -30.85 48.66
CA VAL A 4 -51.70 -29.45 48.31
C VAL A 4 -51.23 -28.67 49.54
N SER A 5 -50.11 -27.95 49.47
CA SER A 5 -49.69 -27.00 50.50
C SER A 5 -49.99 -25.56 50.04
N PRO A 6 -50.39 -24.66 50.98
CA PRO A 6 -50.95 -23.38 50.64
C PRO A 6 -49.88 -22.31 50.36
N SER A 7 -50.22 -21.41 49.43
CA SER A 7 -49.50 -20.26 48.98
C SER A 7 -49.34 -19.15 50.05
N SER A 8 -48.10 -18.59 50.15
CA SER A 8 -47.80 -17.36 50.92
C SER A 8 -48.10 -16.11 50.12
N PRO A 9 -48.50 -15.01 50.75
CA PRO A 9 -48.92 -13.81 50.04
C PRO A 9 -47.73 -12.96 49.56
N SER A 10 -47.89 -12.40 48.34
CA SER A 10 -46.98 -11.51 47.66
C SER A 10 -46.74 -10.18 48.43
N ALA A 11 -45.50 -9.87 48.71
CA ALA A 11 -45.07 -8.54 49.13
C ALA A 11 -45.06 -7.59 47.91
N ARG A 12 -45.70 -6.44 48.05
CA ARG A 12 -45.64 -5.33 47.10
C ARG A 12 -44.25 -4.68 47.11
N PRO A 13 -43.59 -4.41 46.00
CA PRO A 13 -42.36 -3.56 46.03
C PRO A 13 -42.74 -2.11 46.29
N GLY A 14 -42.05 -1.52 47.24
CA GLY A 14 -42.14 -0.10 47.56
C GLY A 14 -41.65 0.77 46.41
N VAL A 15 -42.44 1.79 46.11
CA VAL A 15 -42.07 2.88 45.20
C VAL A 15 -41.09 3.77 45.93
N THR A 16 -39.81 3.80 45.53
CA THR A 16 -38.86 4.86 45.90
C THR A 16 -38.98 5.98 44.86
N PRO A 17 -39.14 7.23 45.28
CA PRO A 17 -39.13 8.36 44.42
C PRO A 17 -37.70 8.88 44.26
N ASP A 18 -36.89 8.26 43.40
CA ASP A 18 -35.67 8.86 42.94
C ASP A 18 -35.81 9.18 41.44
N GLY A 19 -36.14 10.43 41.19
CA GLY A 19 -36.06 11.05 39.87
C GLY A 19 -34.59 11.24 39.48
N ALA A 20 -33.94 10.13 39.08
CA ALA A 20 -32.72 10.23 38.33
C ALA A 20 -33.08 10.66 36.89
N ALA A 21 -32.71 11.91 36.56
CA ALA A 21 -32.73 12.40 35.18
C ALA A 21 -31.96 11.42 34.31
N PRO A 22 -32.43 11.17 33.05
CA PRO A 22 -31.69 10.29 32.12
C PRO A 22 -30.29 10.87 31.95
N ASP A 23 -29.32 10.00 32.22
CA ASP A 23 -27.90 10.25 31.94
C ASP A 23 -27.77 10.74 30.49
N THR A 24 -27.58 12.05 30.34
CA THR A 24 -27.32 12.67 29.06
C THR A 24 -25.97 12.13 28.64
N GLY A 25 -26.01 11.04 27.84
CA GLY A 25 -24.85 10.35 27.33
C GLY A 25 -23.81 11.35 26.84
N ALA A 26 -22.74 11.49 27.61
CA ALA A 26 -21.58 12.23 27.21
C ALA A 26 -21.15 11.73 25.85
N LEU A 27 -21.30 12.58 24.82
CA LEU A 27 -20.79 12.29 23.48
C LEU A 27 -19.34 11.86 23.63
N PRO A 28 -18.90 10.80 22.91
CA PRO A 28 -17.53 10.35 22.99
C PRO A 28 -16.61 11.54 22.72
N THR A 29 -15.80 11.90 23.70
CA THR A 29 -14.78 12.94 23.55
C THR A 29 -13.89 12.54 22.39
N VAL A 30 -14.01 13.26 21.27
CA VAL A 30 -13.14 13.06 20.10
C VAL A 30 -11.73 13.41 20.60
N SER A 31 -10.94 12.37 20.81
CA SER A 31 -9.52 12.55 21.18
C SER A 31 -8.86 13.50 20.19
N PRO A 32 -8.05 14.47 20.64
CA PRO A 32 -7.33 15.35 19.74
C PRO A 32 -6.58 14.50 18.73
N VAL A 33 -6.68 14.85 17.42
CA VAL A 33 -5.87 14.18 16.39
C VAL A 33 -4.42 14.31 16.82
N PRO A 34 -3.70 13.21 17.05
CA PRO A 34 -2.32 13.26 17.49
C PRO A 34 -1.52 14.12 16.52
N ALA A 35 -0.70 15.03 17.05
CA ALA A 35 0.28 15.73 16.22
C ALA A 35 1.21 14.68 15.60
N ASP A 36 1.57 14.86 14.31
CA ASP A 36 2.49 13.95 13.64
C ASP A 36 3.81 13.86 14.43
N ASP A 37 4.20 12.65 14.82
CA ASP A 37 5.45 12.41 15.53
C ASP A 37 6.65 12.62 14.58
N PRO A 38 7.65 13.45 14.92
CA PRO A 38 8.86 13.62 14.13
C PRO A 38 9.60 12.31 13.82
N ARG A 39 9.56 11.34 14.73
CA ARG A 39 10.12 10.00 14.50
C ARG A 39 9.33 9.26 13.42
N GLY A 40 8.02 9.35 13.46
CA GLY A 40 7.14 8.78 12.41
C GLY A 40 7.42 9.41 11.05
N LEU A 41 7.63 10.73 10.99
CA LEU A 41 8.02 11.44 9.76
C LEU A 41 9.35 10.91 9.21
N ALA A 42 10.37 10.76 10.05
CA ALA A 42 11.67 10.23 9.64
C ALA A 42 11.57 8.80 9.13
N LEU A 43 10.81 7.93 9.81
CA LEU A 43 10.61 6.53 9.40
C LEU A 43 9.86 6.44 8.07
N GLY A 44 8.78 7.22 7.91
CA GLY A 44 8.01 7.26 6.66
C GLY A 44 8.81 7.80 5.49
N PHE A 45 9.52 8.91 5.70
CA PHE A 45 10.42 9.47 4.69
C PHE A 45 11.49 8.45 4.28
N THR A 46 12.16 7.80 5.24
CA THR A 46 13.19 6.80 4.95
C THR A 46 12.63 5.62 4.17
N ALA A 47 11.43 5.14 4.50
CA ALA A 47 10.78 4.06 3.75
C ALA A 47 10.57 4.42 2.27
N TYR A 48 9.99 5.58 2.00
CA TYR A 48 9.75 6.05 0.64
C TYR A 48 11.02 6.46 -0.09
N PHE A 49 12.02 6.96 0.63
CA PHE A 49 13.35 7.25 0.07
C PHE A 49 14.02 5.97 -0.45
N VAL A 50 14.02 4.91 0.35
CA VAL A 50 14.57 3.60 -0.08
C VAL A 50 13.81 3.07 -1.28
N TRP A 51 12.47 3.11 -1.29
CA TRP A 51 11.68 2.72 -2.47
C TRP A 51 11.93 3.61 -3.68
N GLY A 52 12.22 4.89 -3.47
CA GLY A 52 12.57 5.82 -4.53
C GLY A 52 13.92 5.52 -5.20
N LEU A 53 14.88 5.00 -4.43
CA LEU A 53 16.20 4.60 -4.93
C LEU A 53 16.24 3.15 -5.43
N LEU A 54 15.17 2.39 -5.31
CA LEU A 54 15.12 0.99 -5.73
C LEU A 54 15.51 0.76 -7.21
N PRO A 55 15.22 1.67 -8.19
CA PRO A 55 15.68 1.48 -9.56
C PRO A 55 17.20 1.46 -9.68
N LEU A 56 17.92 2.25 -8.88
CA LEU A 56 19.40 2.22 -8.88
C LEU A 56 19.91 0.87 -8.43
N TYR A 57 19.35 0.33 -7.35
CA TYR A 57 19.72 -0.99 -6.89
C TYR A 57 19.41 -2.07 -7.93
N MET A 58 18.22 -2.03 -8.52
CA MET A 58 17.83 -3.02 -9.52
C MET A 58 18.66 -2.91 -10.80
N ALA A 59 19.12 -1.73 -11.18
CA ALA A 59 20.04 -1.56 -12.31
C ALA A 59 21.41 -2.24 -12.07
N MET A 60 21.85 -2.35 -10.79
CA MET A 60 23.08 -3.06 -10.42
C MET A 60 22.95 -4.59 -10.52
N LEU A 61 21.73 -5.10 -10.68
CA LEU A 61 21.46 -6.54 -10.79
C LEU A 61 21.63 -7.08 -12.23
N ALA A 62 22.06 -6.25 -13.18
CA ALA A 62 22.39 -6.75 -14.50
C ALA A 62 23.52 -7.82 -14.39
N PRO A 63 23.42 -8.95 -15.13
CA PRO A 63 22.52 -9.19 -16.26
C PRO A 63 21.18 -9.87 -15.91
N ALA A 64 20.76 -9.91 -14.64
CA ALA A 64 19.51 -10.54 -14.22
C ALA A 64 18.29 -9.97 -14.97
N GLY A 65 17.47 -10.86 -15.52
CA GLY A 65 16.22 -10.49 -16.18
C GLY A 65 15.09 -10.18 -15.18
N ALA A 66 14.05 -9.48 -15.64
CA ALA A 66 12.93 -9.08 -14.80
C ALA A 66 12.26 -10.26 -14.07
N LEU A 67 12.08 -11.39 -14.75
CA LEU A 67 11.48 -12.58 -14.16
C LEU A 67 12.37 -13.18 -13.07
N GLU A 68 13.68 -13.27 -13.28
CA GLU A 68 14.62 -13.73 -12.29
C GLU A 68 14.60 -12.83 -11.03
N ILE A 69 14.65 -11.51 -11.23
CA ILE A 69 14.59 -10.54 -10.12
C ILE A 69 13.36 -10.79 -9.26
N VAL A 70 12.17 -11.02 -9.84
CA VAL A 70 10.94 -11.26 -9.07
C VAL A 70 10.97 -12.61 -8.38
N VAL A 71 11.37 -13.68 -9.08
CA VAL A 71 11.44 -15.03 -8.53
C VAL A 71 12.40 -15.08 -7.35
N VAL A 72 13.60 -14.56 -7.51
CA VAL A 72 14.64 -14.55 -6.46
C VAL A 72 14.23 -13.63 -5.31
N ARG A 73 13.60 -12.48 -5.59
CA ARG A 73 13.04 -11.58 -4.58
C ARG A 73 12.03 -12.29 -3.68
N ILE A 74 11.14 -13.13 -4.22
CA ILE A 74 10.17 -13.91 -3.42
C ILE A 74 10.91 -14.80 -2.41
N GLY A 75 11.93 -15.54 -2.86
CA GLY A 75 12.71 -16.44 -1.99
C GLY A 75 13.43 -15.68 -0.87
N PHE A 76 14.23 -14.67 -1.22
CA PHE A 76 15.00 -13.93 -0.22
C PHE A 76 14.11 -13.05 0.69
N ALA A 77 13.01 -12.50 0.18
CA ALA A 77 12.05 -11.79 1.03
C ALA A 77 11.40 -12.74 2.04
N LEU A 78 11.06 -13.97 1.63
CA LEU A 78 10.53 -14.98 2.55
C LEU A 78 11.54 -15.32 3.64
N ILE A 79 12.80 -15.63 3.28
CA ILE A 79 13.85 -15.94 4.24
C ILE A 79 14.03 -14.78 5.23
N PHE A 80 14.16 -13.56 4.73
CA PHE A 80 14.33 -12.38 5.59
C PHE A 80 13.14 -12.16 6.52
N CYS A 81 11.91 -12.28 6.02
CA CYS A 81 10.70 -12.11 6.82
C CYS A 81 10.55 -13.23 7.87
N LEU A 82 10.91 -14.48 7.56
CA LEU A 82 10.89 -15.57 8.53
C LEU A 82 11.93 -15.36 9.65
N VAL A 83 13.14 -14.95 9.31
CA VAL A 83 14.16 -14.57 10.30
C VAL A 83 13.64 -13.44 11.20
N LEU A 84 13.06 -12.42 10.60
CA LEU A 84 12.51 -11.28 11.34
C LEU A 84 11.37 -11.69 12.26
N LEU A 85 10.42 -12.52 11.79
CA LEU A 85 9.35 -13.05 12.63
C LEU A 85 9.86 -13.92 13.76
N GLY A 86 10.94 -14.69 13.52
CA GLY A 86 11.64 -15.44 14.55
C GLY A 86 12.22 -14.53 15.63
N LEU A 87 12.93 -13.47 15.23
CA LEU A 87 13.48 -12.46 16.14
C LEU A 87 12.40 -11.72 16.91
N MET A 88 11.26 -11.42 16.26
CA MET A 88 10.08 -10.80 16.90
C MET A 88 9.25 -11.78 17.73
N ARG A 89 9.59 -13.07 17.75
CA ARG A 89 8.86 -14.17 18.41
C ARG A 89 7.39 -14.27 17.94
N ARG A 90 7.13 -14.00 16.65
CA ARG A 90 5.78 -13.99 16.04
C ARG A 90 5.55 -15.13 15.02
N LEU A 91 6.38 -16.14 14.97
CA LEU A 91 6.18 -17.30 14.06
C LEU A 91 4.86 -18.04 14.32
N GLY A 92 4.39 -18.12 15.59
CA GLY A 92 3.07 -18.66 15.91
C GLY A 92 1.91 -17.91 15.27
N GLU A 93 2.02 -16.59 15.15
CA GLU A 93 1.03 -15.73 14.47
C GLU A 93 0.96 -16.04 12.96
N LEU A 94 2.10 -16.37 12.32
CA LEU A 94 2.13 -16.85 10.95
C LEU A 94 1.41 -18.21 10.82
N GLY A 95 1.67 -19.14 11.73
CA GLY A 95 1.00 -20.43 11.74
C GLY A 95 -0.53 -20.29 11.82
N THR A 96 -1.05 -19.43 12.71
CA THR A 96 -2.49 -19.16 12.82
C THR A 96 -3.05 -18.46 11.57
N ALA A 97 -2.31 -17.53 10.97
CA ALA A 97 -2.73 -16.87 9.73
C ALA A 97 -2.87 -17.86 8.56
N LEU A 98 -1.91 -18.79 8.43
CA LEU A 98 -1.93 -19.83 7.41
C LEU A 98 -2.94 -20.95 7.69
N ALA A 99 -3.25 -21.24 8.96
CA ALA A 99 -4.22 -22.25 9.34
C ALA A 99 -5.69 -21.83 9.15
N THR A 100 -5.98 -20.60 8.74
CA THR A 100 -7.34 -20.07 8.55
C THR A 100 -7.80 -20.24 7.09
N PRO A 101 -8.54 -21.33 6.72
CA PRO A 101 -8.83 -21.67 5.32
C PRO A 101 -9.61 -20.59 4.58
N GLY A 102 -10.53 -19.88 5.23
CA GLY A 102 -11.34 -18.81 4.63
C GLY A 102 -10.54 -17.58 4.17
N ARG A 103 -9.25 -17.50 4.50
CA ARG A 103 -8.37 -16.38 4.11
C ARG A 103 -7.45 -16.67 2.95
N TRP A 104 -7.28 -17.92 2.56
CA TRP A 104 -6.38 -18.30 1.47
C TRP A 104 -6.73 -17.59 0.16
N GLY A 105 -8.02 -17.48 -0.17
CA GLY A 105 -8.46 -16.79 -1.39
C GLY A 105 -8.05 -15.31 -1.42
N THR A 106 -8.26 -14.59 -0.32
CA THR A 106 -7.92 -13.16 -0.24
C THR A 106 -6.42 -12.92 -0.13
N THR A 107 -5.70 -13.76 0.62
CA THR A 107 -4.24 -13.72 0.71
C THR A 107 -3.60 -14.06 -0.64
N GLY A 108 -4.10 -15.10 -1.32
CA GLY A 108 -3.63 -15.48 -2.66
C GLY A 108 -3.91 -14.41 -3.71
N LEU A 109 -5.09 -13.79 -3.67
CA LEU A 109 -5.43 -12.67 -4.55
C LEU A 109 -4.49 -11.48 -4.32
N ALA A 110 -4.25 -11.08 -3.08
CA ALA A 110 -3.32 -10.01 -2.74
C ALA A 110 -1.89 -10.35 -3.20
N ALA A 111 -1.42 -11.58 -2.92
CA ALA A 111 -0.11 -12.08 -3.32
C ALA A 111 0.07 -12.08 -4.84
N GLY A 112 -0.92 -12.56 -5.59
CA GLY A 112 -0.89 -12.56 -7.06
C GLY A 112 -0.83 -11.14 -7.64
N ILE A 113 -1.67 -10.22 -7.14
CA ILE A 113 -1.70 -8.83 -7.60
C ILE A 113 -0.36 -8.14 -7.32
N ILE A 114 0.20 -8.30 -6.12
CA ILE A 114 1.49 -7.65 -5.79
C ILE A 114 2.66 -8.29 -6.55
N ALA A 115 2.62 -9.57 -6.84
CA ALA A 115 3.64 -10.22 -7.69
C ALA A 115 3.61 -9.67 -9.13
N VAL A 116 2.42 -9.44 -9.70
CA VAL A 116 2.27 -8.77 -11.02
C VAL A 116 2.83 -7.34 -10.95
N ASN A 117 2.55 -6.60 -9.89
CA ASN A 117 3.12 -5.26 -9.69
C ASN A 117 4.66 -5.30 -9.64
N TRP A 118 5.23 -6.24 -8.90
CA TRP A 118 6.69 -6.41 -8.84
C TRP A 118 7.30 -6.78 -10.19
N LEU A 119 6.61 -7.61 -10.98
CA LEU A 119 7.07 -7.97 -12.32
C LEU A 119 7.05 -6.77 -13.26
N LEU A 120 5.96 -6.01 -13.28
CA LEU A 120 5.87 -4.78 -14.08
C LEU A 120 6.94 -3.77 -13.69
N TYR A 121 7.24 -3.66 -12.39
CA TYR A 121 8.30 -2.80 -11.91
C TYR A 121 9.69 -3.30 -12.34
N ALA A 122 9.97 -4.59 -12.19
CA ALA A 122 11.22 -5.18 -12.67
C ALA A 122 11.39 -5.00 -14.18
N VAL A 123 10.33 -5.26 -14.97
CA VAL A 123 10.33 -4.98 -16.42
C VAL A 123 10.64 -3.52 -16.69
N SER A 124 10.04 -2.58 -15.96
CA SER A 124 10.31 -1.15 -16.18
C SER A 124 11.78 -0.79 -16.01
N VAL A 125 12.45 -1.36 -15.02
CA VAL A 125 13.87 -1.09 -14.77
C VAL A 125 14.77 -1.79 -15.79
N THR A 126 14.54 -3.09 -16.03
CA THR A 126 15.39 -3.89 -16.94
C THR A 126 15.25 -3.49 -18.40
N THR A 127 14.16 -2.81 -18.77
CA THR A 127 13.92 -2.30 -20.15
C THR A 127 14.15 -0.80 -20.30
N GLY A 128 14.71 -0.11 -19.27
CA GLY A 128 14.97 1.33 -19.34
C GLY A 128 13.69 2.17 -19.45
N ASN A 129 12.64 1.80 -18.70
CA ASN A 129 11.35 2.48 -18.66
C ASN A 129 10.95 2.91 -17.22
N VAL A 130 11.93 3.33 -16.41
CA VAL A 130 11.71 3.75 -15.01
C VAL A 130 10.81 4.98 -14.93
N LEU A 131 10.83 5.85 -15.94
CA LEU A 131 9.89 6.95 -16.06
C LEU A 131 8.43 6.49 -16.07
N GLN A 132 8.13 5.36 -16.76
CA GLN A 132 6.77 4.80 -16.71
C GLN A 132 6.42 4.26 -15.30
N ALA A 133 7.39 3.70 -14.57
CA ALA A 133 7.16 3.27 -13.18
C ALA A 133 6.84 4.48 -12.29
N SER A 134 7.64 5.54 -12.36
CA SER A 134 7.38 6.79 -11.65
C SER A 134 5.98 7.35 -11.97
N LEU A 135 5.62 7.43 -13.26
CA LEU A 135 4.31 7.88 -13.71
C LEU A 135 3.18 7.06 -13.09
N GLY A 136 3.31 5.72 -13.11
CA GLY A 136 2.33 4.81 -12.54
C GLY A 136 2.11 5.06 -11.04
N TYR A 137 3.18 5.22 -10.28
CA TYR A 137 3.07 5.51 -8.85
C TYR A 137 2.53 6.91 -8.54
N PHE A 138 2.78 7.91 -9.37
CA PHE A 138 2.09 9.19 -9.28
C PHE A 138 0.58 9.07 -9.48
N MET A 139 0.14 8.15 -10.35
CA MET A 139 -1.28 7.93 -10.62
C MET A 139 -2.02 7.14 -9.52
N ASN A 140 -1.33 6.48 -8.59
CA ASN A 140 -1.95 5.64 -7.56
C ASN A 140 -3.10 6.29 -6.79
N PRO A 141 -3.02 7.54 -6.29
CA PRO A 141 -4.12 8.16 -5.56
C PRO A 141 -5.39 8.29 -6.41
N LEU A 142 -5.22 8.56 -7.70
CA LEU A 142 -6.34 8.71 -8.64
C LEU A 142 -6.99 7.37 -8.94
N VAL A 143 -6.18 6.32 -9.13
CA VAL A 143 -6.67 4.95 -9.31
C VAL A 143 -7.39 4.47 -8.05
N ASN A 144 -6.87 4.74 -6.85
CA ASN A 144 -7.54 4.38 -5.59
C ASN A 144 -8.93 5.03 -5.48
N VAL A 145 -9.07 6.28 -5.90
CA VAL A 145 -10.34 7.00 -5.93
C VAL A 145 -11.29 6.38 -6.95
N LEU A 146 -10.81 6.05 -8.15
CA LEU A 146 -11.63 5.36 -9.16
C LEU A 146 -12.11 3.98 -8.67
N LEU A 147 -11.25 3.22 -8.01
CA LEU A 147 -11.64 1.94 -7.41
C LEU A 147 -12.69 2.12 -6.30
N GLY A 148 -12.58 3.19 -5.50
CA GLY A 148 -13.59 3.58 -4.51
C GLY A 148 -14.96 3.81 -5.15
N VAL A 149 -15.02 4.51 -6.28
CA VAL A 149 -16.28 4.73 -7.04
C VAL A 149 -16.81 3.43 -7.63
N LEU A 150 -15.95 2.67 -8.32
CA LEU A 150 -16.38 1.49 -9.08
C LEU A 150 -16.85 0.35 -8.18
N PHE A 151 -16.17 0.13 -7.05
CA PHE A 151 -16.41 -1.04 -6.19
C PHE A 151 -17.08 -0.73 -4.85
N LEU A 152 -16.96 0.52 -4.34
CA LEU A 152 -17.55 0.91 -3.06
C LEU A 152 -18.72 1.87 -3.24
N GLY A 153 -19.04 2.31 -4.47
CA GLY A 153 -20.11 3.25 -4.75
C GLY A 153 -19.87 4.66 -4.17
N GLU A 154 -18.60 5.00 -3.89
CA GLU A 154 -18.23 6.31 -3.36
C GLU A 154 -18.54 7.40 -4.39
N ARG A 155 -19.04 8.55 -3.91
CA ARG A 155 -19.34 9.69 -4.80
C ARG A 155 -18.14 10.63 -4.84
N LEU A 156 -17.65 10.90 -6.05
CA LEU A 156 -16.56 11.85 -6.23
C LEU A 156 -17.05 13.29 -6.05
N ARG A 157 -16.21 14.08 -5.38
CA ARG A 157 -16.34 15.54 -5.36
C ARG A 157 -15.94 16.12 -6.73
N ARG A 158 -16.38 17.33 -7.02
CA ARG A 158 -16.09 18.00 -8.30
C ARG A 158 -14.59 18.12 -8.57
N GLY A 159 -13.79 18.46 -7.55
CA GLY A 159 -12.33 18.55 -7.67
C GLY A 159 -11.66 17.20 -8.01
N GLN A 160 -12.17 16.10 -7.46
CA GLN A 160 -11.69 14.76 -7.79
C GLN A 160 -11.99 14.36 -9.23
N TRP A 161 -13.21 14.69 -9.75
CA TRP A 161 -13.55 14.49 -11.16
C TRP A 161 -12.64 15.28 -12.10
N VAL A 162 -12.34 16.55 -11.77
CA VAL A 162 -11.40 17.37 -12.54
C VAL A 162 -10.02 16.75 -12.54
N ALA A 163 -9.51 16.30 -11.37
CA ALA A 163 -8.20 15.64 -11.27
C ALA A 163 -8.14 14.38 -12.14
N VAL A 164 -9.15 13.50 -12.05
CA VAL A 164 -9.22 12.29 -12.87
C VAL A 164 -9.27 12.63 -14.37
N GLY A 165 -10.07 13.63 -14.76
CA GLY A 165 -10.14 14.09 -16.15
C GLY A 165 -8.80 14.58 -16.69
N ILE A 166 -8.04 15.36 -15.90
CA ILE A 166 -6.69 15.81 -16.25
C ILE A 166 -5.72 14.62 -16.39
N ALA A 167 -5.80 13.64 -15.50
CA ALA A 167 -4.95 12.45 -15.58
C ALA A 167 -5.25 11.59 -16.83
N VAL A 168 -6.52 11.43 -17.18
CA VAL A 168 -6.91 10.76 -18.43
C VAL A 168 -6.38 11.54 -19.64
N ALA A 169 -6.52 12.86 -19.65
CA ALA A 169 -5.97 13.71 -20.71
C ALA A 169 -4.44 13.54 -20.82
N ALA A 170 -3.72 13.46 -19.69
CA ALA A 170 -2.27 13.22 -19.70
C ALA A 170 -1.90 11.91 -20.39
N VAL A 171 -2.62 10.81 -20.07
CA VAL A 171 -2.39 9.49 -20.69
C VAL A 171 -2.69 9.55 -22.19
N VAL A 172 -3.78 10.19 -22.61
CA VAL A 172 -4.16 10.34 -24.02
C VAL A 172 -3.12 11.14 -24.78
N VAL A 173 -2.69 12.30 -24.25
CA VAL A 173 -1.68 13.16 -24.87
C VAL A 173 -0.35 12.41 -25.04
N MET A 174 0.09 11.71 -23.98
CA MET A 174 1.32 10.90 -24.07
C MET A 174 1.19 9.79 -25.11
N SER A 175 0.07 9.05 -25.09
CA SER A 175 -0.15 7.95 -26.01
C SER A 175 -0.19 8.41 -27.47
N ALA A 176 -0.90 9.50 -27.74
CA ALA A 176 -0.99 10.08 -29.10
C ALA A 176 0.35 10.58 -29.60
N ALA A 177 1.12 11.28 -28.75
CA ALA A 177 2.39 11.86 -29.13
C ALA A 177 3.53 10.83 -29.22
N MET A 178 3.47 9.73 -28.47
CA MET A 178 4.50 8.68 -28.49
C MET A 178 4.13 7.48 -29.36
N GLY A 179 2.92 7.44 -29.92
CA GLY A 179 2.42 6.33 -30.72
C GLY A 179 2.17 5.03 -29.96
N GLN A 180 2.24 5.06 -28.62
CA GLN A 180 2.05 3.90 -27.77
C GLN A 180 1.45 4.26 -26.41
N VAL A 181 0.59 3.39 -25.89
CA VAL A 181 0.01 3.53 -24.56
C VAL A 181 1.06 3.20 -23.49
N PRO A 182 1.16 3.95 -22.38
CA PRO A 182 2.11 3.68 -21.30
C PRO A 182 1.62 2.51 -20.43
N TRP A 183 1.63 1.29 -20.97
CA TRP A 183 1.06 0.10 -20.33
C TRP A 183 1.71 -0.25 -19.00
N ILE A 184 3.03 -0.01 -18.85
CA ILE A 184 3.74 -0.25 -17.59
C ILE A 184 3.19 0.69 -16.51
N ALA A 185 3.04 1.98 -16.82
CA ALA A 185 2.49 2.95 -15.87
C ALA A 185 1.06 2.60 -15.44
N LEU A 186 0.18 2.30 -16.42
CA LEU A 186 -1.20 1.91 -16.14
C LEU A 186 -1.28 0.60 -15.36
N GLY A 187 -0.47 -0.39 -15.73
CA GLY A 187 -0.39 -1.67 -15.05
C GLY A 187 0.08 -1.54 -13.61
N LEU A 188 1.12 -0.72 -13.36
CA LEU A 188 1.62 -0.45 -12.01
C LEU A 188 0.58 0.29 -11.16
N ALA A 189 -0.03 1.35 -11.68
CA ALA A 189 -1.06 2.09 -10.97
C ALA A 189 -2.27 1.21 -10.63
N THR A 190 -2.74 0.41 -11.59
CA THR A 190 -3.90 -0.46 -11.40
C THR A 190 -3.61 -1.61 -10.44
N SER A 191 -2.48 -2.32 -10.63
CA SER A 191 -2.13 -3.46 -9.76
C SER A 191 -1.88 -3.01 -8.32
N PHE A 192 -1.17 -1.89 -8.09
CA PHE A 192 -0.96 -1.38 -6.75
C PHE A 192 -2.25 -0.86 -6.11
N GLY A 193 -3.10 -0.18 -6.88
CA GLY A 193 -4.42 0.27 -6.44
C GLY A 193 -5.32 -0.91 -6.05
N LEU A 194 -5.40 -1.95 -6.88
CA LEU A 194 -6.16 -3.18 -6.59
C LEU A 194 -5.61 -3.90 -5.35
N TYR A 195 -4.28 -3.98 -5.20
CA TYR A 195 -3.67 -4.52 -3.98
C TYR A 195 -4.12 -3.76 -2.74
N GLY A 196 -4.04 -2.43 -2.78
CA GLY A 196 -4.52 -1.57 -1.70
C GLY A 196 -6.01 -1.74 -1.41
N PHE A 197 -6.85 -1.85 -2.46
CA PHE A 197 -8.27 -2.11 -2.34
C PHE A 197 -8.57 -3.45 -1.66
N VAL A 198 -7.91 -4.54 -2.08
CA VAL A 198 -8.06 -5.87 -1.45
C VAL A 198 -7.67 -5.83 0.02
N LYS A 199 -6.55 -5.17 0.35
CA LYS A 199 -6.10 -5.01 1.75
C LYS A 199 -7.09 -4.19 2.59
N LYS A 200 -7.70 -3.15 2.02
CA LYS A 200 -8.73 -2.32 2.69
C LYS A 200 -10.03 -3.11 2.89
N ARG A 201 -10.46 -3.87 1.88
CA ARG A 201 -11.73 -4.61 1.91
C ARG A 201 -11.67 -5.85 2.78
N PHE A 202 -10.50 -6.48 2.86
CA PHE A 202 -10.24 -7.70 3.64
C PHE A 202 -9.03 -7.50 4.57
N PRO A 203 -9.17 -6.69 5.61
CA PRO A 203 -8.06 -6.38 6.50
C PRO A 203 -7.55 -7.63 7.21
N SER A 204 -6.23 -7.74 7.29
CA SER A 204 -5.58 -8.82 8.05
C SER A 204 -5.56 -8.45 9.54
N PRO A 205 -5.95 -9.36 10.45
CA PRO A 205 -5.92 -9.11 11.90
C PRO A 205 -4.51 -9.26 12.48
N VAL A 206 -3.55 -9.75 11.67
CA VAL A 206 -2.18 -10.01 12.11
C VAL A 206 -1.26 -8.82 11.82
N HIS A 207 -0.09 -8.82 12.42
CA HIS A 207 0.91 -7.79 12.18
C HIS A 207 1.29 -7.69 10.70
N ALA A 208 1.66 -6.48 10.22
CA ALA A 208 1.94 -6.24 8.79
C ALA A 208 3.03 -7.16 8.22
N VAL A 209 4.10 -7.43 8.99
CA VAL A 209 5.17 -8.36 8.58
C VAL A 209 4.62 -9.79 8.46
N THR A 210 3.78 -10.23 9.40
CA THR A 210 3.14 -11.55 9.34
C THR A 210 2.23 -11.69 8.12
N ALA A 211 1.43 -10.67 7.82
CA ALA A 211 0.56 -10.64 6.65
C ALA A 211 1.37 -10.72 5.35
N MET A 212 2.44 -9.93 5.23
CA MET A 212 3.34 -9.97 4.09
C MET A 212 4.03 -11.34 3.96
N THR A 213 4.50 -11.92 5.07
CA THR A 213 5.10 -13.26 5.06
C THR A 213 4.11 -14.30 4.57
N ALA A 214 2.84 -14.25 5.01
CA ALA A 214 1.80 -15.16 4.54
C ALA A 214 1.54 -15.01 3.03
N GLU A 215 1.50 -13.78 2.50
CA GLU A 215 1.40 -13.53 1.05
C GLU A 215 2.61 -14.11 0.31
N THR A 216 3.83 -13.95 0.85
CA THR A 216 5.05 -14.49 0.24
C THR A 216 5.10 -16.03 0.30
N VAL A 217 4.58 -16.66 1.37
CA VAL A 217 4.42 -18.12 1.44
C VAL A 217 3.52 -18.65 0.33
N VAL A 218 2.42 -17.96 0.03
CA VAL A 218 1.53 -18.32 -1.09
C VAL A 218 2.24 -18.27 -2.44
N LEU A 219 3.27 -17.44 -2.58
CA LEU A 219 4.09 -17.34 -3.81
C LEU A 219 5.21 -18.40 -3.91
N ILE A 220 5.39 -19.29 -2.92
CA ILE A 220 6.41 -20.34 -2.98
C ILE A 220 6.31 -21.18 -4.27
N PRO A 221 5.12 -21.59 -4.76
CA PRO A 221 5.04 -22.31 -6.03
C PRO A 221 5.61 -21.51 -7.21
N VAL A 222 5.38 -20.18 -7.23
CA VAL A 222 5.93 -19.29 -8.27
C VAL A 222 7.46 -19.24 -8.15
N PHE A 223 7.99 -19.15 -6.93
CA PHE A 223 9.43 -19.19 -6.68
C PHE A 223 10.05 -20.50 -7.14
N VAL A 224 9.48 -21.64 -6.75
CA VAL A 224 10.05 -22.98 -7.08
C VAL A 224 9.98 -23.22 -8.58
N VAL A 225 8.80 -23.09 -9.19
CA VAL A 225 8.62 -23.32 -10.63
C VAL A 225 9.44 -22.33 -11.44
N GLY A 226 9.40 -21.05 -11.09
CA GLY A 226 10.19 -20.02 -11.77
C GLY A 226 11.70 -20.27 -11.69
N SER A 227 12.23 -20.66 -10.51
CA SER A 227 13.65 -20.98 -10.36
C SER A 227 14.06 -22.20 -11.21
N VAL A 228 13.23 -23.25 -11.25
CA VAL A 228 13.51 -24.43 -12.07
C VAL A 228 13.51 -24.07 -13.57
N LEU A 229 12.52 -23.34 -14.04
CA LEU A 229 12.44 -22.94 -15.45
C LEU A 229 13.61 -22.02 -15.85
N LEU A 230 13.96 -21.06 -15.00
CA LEU A 230 15.10 -20.16 -15.23
C LEU A 230 16.44 -20.95 -15.25
N ALA A 231 16.60 -21.91 -14.35
CA ALA A 231 17.79 -22.76 -14.32
C ALA A 231 17.90 -23.64 -15.58
N GLN A 232 16.80 -24.25 -16.02
CA GLN A 232 16.76 -25.03 -17.26
C GLN A 232 17.03 -24.18 -18.51
N ALA A 233 16.60 -22.92 -18.50
CA ALA A 233 16.86 -21.98 -19.59
C ALA A 233 18.26 -21.37 -19.55
N GLY A 234 19.06 -21.64 -18.52
CA GLY A 234 20.38 -21.00 -18.31
C GLY A 234 20.30 -19.51 -17.98
N LEU A 235 19.16 -19.06 -17.48
CA LEU A 235 18.87 -17.64 -17.18
C LEU A 235 18.96 -17.32 -15.68
N LEU A 236 19.44 -18.24 -14.83
CA LEU A 236 19.57 -18.05 -13.40
C LEU A 236 20.93 -17.43 -13.04
N THR A 237 21.09 -16.13 -13.32
CA THR A 237 22.35 -15.39 -13.10
C THR A 237 22.75 -15.34 -11.63
N THR A 238 21.79 -15.42 -10.72
CA THR A 238 22.01 -15.46 -9.26
C THR A 238 23.08 -16.49 -8.84
N VAL A 239 23.19 -17.60 -9.55
CA VAL A 239 24.17 -18.66 -9.23
C VAL A 239 25.35 -18.73 -10.20
N THR A 240 25.25 -18.13 -11.39
CA THR A 240 26.28 -18.20 -12.43
C THR A 240 27.23 -17.01 -12.43
N GLU A 241 26.81 -15.83 -11.98
CA GLU A 241 27.59 -14.59 -11.99
C GLU A 241 28.50 -14.41 -10.75
N GLY A 242 28.57 -15.43 -9.91
CA GLY A 242 29.48 -15.46 -8.76
C GLY A 242 28.93 -14.85 -7.47
N PRO A 243 29.73 -14.91 -6.37
CA PRO A 243 29.26 -14.59 -5.01
C PRO A 243 28.78 -13.13 -4.85
N GLY A 244 29.43 -12.19 -5.52
CA GLY A 244 29.04 -10.77 -5.44
C GLY A 244 27.62 -10.53 -5.96
N HIS A 245 27.31 -11.11 -7.12
CA HIS A 245 25.96 -11.02 -7.71
C HIS A 245 24.92 -11.73 -6.86
N PHE A 246 25.27 -12.91 -6.31
CA PHE A 246 24.39 -13.63 -5.38
C PHE A 246 23.97 -12.75 -4.20
N TRP A 247 24.92 -12.07 -3.55
CA TRP A 247 24.62 -11.22 -2.40
C TRP A 247 23.84 -9.95 -2.80
N LEU A 248 24.06 -9.39 -3.99
CA LEU A 248 23.22 -8.33 -4.55
C LEU A 248 21.79 -8.83 -4.74
N MET A 249 21.60 -10.00 -5.32
CA MET A 249 20.25 -10.58 -5.48
C MET A 249 19.60 -10.89 -4.13
N ALA A 250 20.35 -11.39 -3.15
CA ALA A 250 19.87 -11.64 -1.79
C ALA A 250 19.41 -10.35 -1.08
N GLY A 251 20.06 -9.22 -1.34
CA GLY A 251 19.68 -7.91 -0.84
C GLY A 251 18.27 -7.45 -1.21
N LEU A 252 17.67 -8.01 -2.27
CA LEU A 252 16.26 -7.76 -2.62
C LEU A 252 15.31 -8.12 -1.48
N GLY A 253 15.63 -9.15 -0.69
CA GLY A 253 14.82 -9.51 0.47
C GLY A 253 14.78 -8.40 1.52
N VAL A 254 15.93 -7.83 1.83
CA VAL A 254 16.09 -6.71 2.77
C VAL A 254 15.37 -5.46 2.26
N LEU A 255 15.60 -5.09 0.98
CA LEU A 255 14.98 -3.93 0.34
C LEU A 255 13.46 -4.07 0.16
N THR A 256 12.94 -5.27 0.24
CA THR A 256 11.51 -5.52 0.25
C THR A 256 10.92 -5.33 1.65
N ALA A 257 11.55 -5.90 2.67
CA ALA A 257 10.98 -5.97 4.02
C ALA A 257 11.28 -4.72 4.86
N VAL A 258 12.50 -4.18 4.81
CA VAL A 258 12.89 -3.03 5.65
C VAL A 258 12.02 -1.80 5.41
N PRO A 259 11.80 -1.33 4.17
CA PRO A 259 10.93 -0.18 3.96
C PRO A 259 9.49 -0.42 4.43
N LEU A 260 8.97 -1.65 4.29
CA LEU A 260 7.64 -1.99 4.78
C LEU A 260 7.54 -1.90 6.30
N ILE A 261 8.58 -2.31 7.03
CA ILE A 261 8.64 -2.20 8.49
C ILE A 261 8.65 -0.73 8.91
N LEU A 262 9.50 0.08 8.27
CA LEU A 262 9.60 1.51 8.52
C LEU A 262 8.27 2.22 8.23
N PHE A 263 7.65 1.90 7.08
CA PHE A 263 6.33 2.39 6.72
C PHE A 263 5.26 1.98 7.74
N SER A 264 5.25 0.70 8.16
CA SER A 264 4.28 0.21 9.15
C SER A 264 4.44 0.87 10.51
N ALA A 265 5.66 1.22 10.90
CA ALA A 265 5.93 2.00 12.12
C ALA A 265 5.46 3.45 11.96
N ALA A 266 5.76 4.09 10.84
CA ALA A 266 5.31 5.44 10.52
C ALA A 266 3.79 5.58 10.50
N ALA A 267 3.09 4.61 9.88
CA ALA A 267 1.63 4.61 9.75
C ALA A 267 0.90 4.57 11.10
N ARG A 268 1.55 4.15 12.19
CA ARG A 268 0.97 4.16 13.54
C ARG A 268 1.05 5.51 14.23
N SER A 269 1.94 6.39 13.80
CA SER A 269 2.27 7.66 14.45
C SER A 269 2.03 8.89 13.59
N LEU A 270 1.59 8.70 12.35
CA LEU A 270 1.31 9.76 11.39
C LEU A 270 -0.17 9.79 11.01
N THR A 271 -0.64 10.99 10.68
CA THR A 271 -1.96 11.14 10.04
C THR A 271 -1.93 10.55 8.64
N LEU A 272 -3.10 10.05 8.18
CA LEU A 272 -3.23 9.55 6.79
C LEU A 272 -2.88 10.62 5.75
N THR A 273 -3.13 11.90 6.06
CA THR A 273 -2.78 13.02 5.18
C THR A 273 -1.27 13.14 5.03
N THR A 274 -0.53 13.10 6.15
CA THR A 274 0.93 13.19 6.14
C THR A 274 1.55 11.97 5.45
N LEU A 275 1.04 10.78 5.73
CA LEU A 275 1.49 9.56 5.06
C LEU A 275 1.23 9.60 3.56
N GLY A 276 0.06 10.14 3.15
CA GLY A 276 -0.27 10.36 1.74
C GLY A 276 0.60 11.40 1.04
N MET A 277 1.12 12.38 1.78
CA MET A 277 2.10 13.34 1.23
C MET A 277 3.49 12.70 1.08
N LEU A 278 3.92 11.93 2.07
CA LEU A 278 5.22 11.24 2.04
C LEU A 278 5.33 10.24 0.90
N GLN A 279 4.23 9.60 0.49
CA GLN A 279 4.26 8.62 -0.61
C GLN A 279 4.78 9.20 -1.94
N TYR A 280 4.66 10.51 -2.18
CA TYR A 280 5.18 11.14 -3.39
C TYR A 280 6.71 11.21 -3.44
N THR A 281 7.39 11.02 -2.31
CA THR A 281 8.86 10.97 -2.26
C THR A 281 9.41 9.87 -3.19
N ALA A 282 8.80 8.70 -3.21
CA ALA A 282 9.27 7.59 -4.02
C ALA A 282 9.19 7.88 -5.54
N PRO A 283 8.03 8.25 -6.14
CA PRO A 283 7.98 8.54 -7.56
C PRO A 283 8.78 9.79 -7.97
N ILE A 284 8.93 10.79 -7.09
CA ILE A 284 9.81 11.94 -7.36
C ILE A 284 11.26 11.46 -7.51
N LEU A 285 11.76 10.66 -6.58
CA LEU A 285 13.10 10.11 -6.63
C LEU A 285 13.30 9.18 -7.83
N GLN A 286 12.33 8.32 -8.14
CA GLN A 286 12.38 7.45 -9.33
C GLN A 286 12.44 8.27 -10.61
N PHE A 287 11.66 9.35 -10.72
CA PHE A 287 11.73 10.29 -11.84
C PHE A 287 13.13 10.91 -11.96
N LEU A 288 13.66 11.42 -10.85
CA LEU A 288 15.00 12.03 -10.85
C LEU A 288 16.08 11.01 -11.23
N VAL A 289 16.04 9.81 -10.66
CA VAL A 289 16.96 8.71 -10.96
C VAL A 289 16.88 8.34 -12.45
N ALA A 290 15.68 8.19 -12.99
CA ALA A 290 15.48 7.85 -14.40
C ALA A 290 16.11 8.87 -15.34
N VAL A 291 15.91 10.16 -15.08
CA VAL A 291 16.40 11.25 -15.94
C VAL A 291 17.88 11.51 -15.73
N THR A 292 18.36 11.59 -14.46
CA THR A 292 19.71 12.09 -14.16
C THR A 292 20.77 11.00 -14.11
N VAL A 293 20.41 9.78 -13.71
CA VAL A 293 21.37 8.68 -13.53
C VAL A 293 21.23 7.63 -14.63
N LEU A 294 19.98 7.22 -14.93
CA LEU A 294 19.73 6.19 -15.96
C LEU A 294 19.67 6.77 -17.38
N GLY A 295 19.62 8.09 -17.52
CA GLY A 295 19.68 8.77 -18.81
C GLY A 295 18.45 8.58 -19.70
N GLU A 296 17.27 8.28 -19.11
CA GLU A 296 16.05 8.09 -19.88
C GLU A 296 15.65 9.39 -20.60
N GLN A 297 15.33 9.26 -21.88
CA GLN A 297 14.99 10.40 -22.74
C GLN A 297 13.65 11.04 -22.31
N MET A 298 13.63 12.37 -22.23
CA MET A 298 12.46 13.18 -21.89
C MET A 298 12.03 14.08 -23.06
N PRO A 299 11.45 13.51 -24.13
CA PRO A 299 10.90 14.33 -25.22
C PRO A 299 9.75 15.21 -24.70
N ALA A 300 9.40 16.27 -25.43
CA ALA A 300 8.37 17.23 -25.03
C ALA A 300 7.03 16.59 -24.65
N ALA A 301 6.66 15.50 -25.32
CA ALA A 301 5.44 14.75 -25.02
C ALA A 301 5.46 14.11 -23.61
N ARG A 302 6.60 13.58 -23.17
CA ARG A 302 6.74 13.06 -21.80
C ARG A 302 6.68 14.19 -20.78
N TRP A 303 7.35 15.32 -21.03
CA TRP A 303 7.25 16.51 -20.17
C TRP A 303 5.81 17.00 -20.04
N ALA A 304 5.06 17.10 -21.15
CA ALA A 304 3.64 17.46 -21.12
C ALA A 304 2.81 16.48 -20.30
N GLY A 305 3.01 15.18 -20.47
CA GLY A 305 2.31 14.14 -19.72
C GLY A 305 2.59 14.21 -18.22
N PHE A 306 3.86 14.30 -17.81
CA PHE A 306 4.23 14.46 -16.40
C PHE A 306 3.68 15.77 -15.82
N GLY A 307 3.76 16.89 -16.56
CA GLY A 307 3.19 18.17 -16.13
C GLY A 307 1.70 18.10 -15.88
N LEU A 308 0.94 17.43 -16.75
CA LEU A 308 -0.49 17.20 -16.55
C LEU A 308 -0.77 16.28 -15.36
N ILE A 309 0.00 15.22 -15.14
CA ILE A 309 -0.16 14.35 -13.95
C ILE A 309 0.15 15.15 -12.67
N TRP A 310 1.20 15.94 -12.63
CA TRP A 310 1.49 16.80 -11.47
C TRP A 310 0.38 17.83 -11.22
N LEU A 311 -0.17 18.44 -12.29
CA LEU A 311 -1.33 19.32 -12.18
C LEU A 311 -2.55 18.59 -11.63
N SER A 312 -2.84 17.39 -12.13
CA SER A 312 -3.91 16.54 -11.61
C SER A 312 -3.75 16.27 -10.11
N LEU A 313 -2.54 15.91 -9.69
CA LEU A 313 -2.22 15.65 -8.28
C LEU A 313 -2.34 16.92 -7.41
N ALA A 314 -1.93 18.07 -7.92
CA ALA A 314 -2.10 19.34 -7.23
C ALA A 314 -3.59 19.65 -6.99
N VAL A 315 -4.42 19.53 -8.03
CA VAL A 315 -5.89 19.70 -7.93
C VAL A 315 -6.49 18.71 -6.94
N PHE A 316 -6.10 17.44 -7.02
CA PHE A 316 -6.57 16.40 -6.11
C PHE A 316 -6.18 16.69 -4.66
N THR A 317 -4.93 17.07 -4.41
CA THR A 317 -4.42 17.38 -3.06
C THR A 317 -5.11 18.60 -2.46
N VAL A 318 -5.29 19.66 -3.24
CA VAL A 318 -6.02 20.87 -2.79
C VAL A 318 -7.46 20.53 -2.43
N ASP A 319 -8.17 19.74 -3.25
CA ASP A 319 -9.54 19.30 -2.95
C ASP A 319 -9.61 18.48 -1.66
N GLN A 320 -8.68 17.54 -1.45
CA GLN A 320 -8.58 16.75 -0.23
C GLN A 320 -8.34 17.61 1.01
N LEU A 321 -7.39 18.55 0.95
CA LEU A 321 -7.07 19.44 2.05
C LEU A 321 -8.26 20.35 2.42
N ASN A 322 -8.94 20.89 1.41
CA ASN A 322 -10.13 21.72 1.64
C ASN A 322 -11.27 20.93 2.29
N ALA A 323 -11.53 19.70 1.83
CA ALA A 323 -12.52 18.83 2.45
C ALA A 323 -12.18 18.50 3.92
N SER A 324 -10.93 18.18 4.21
CA SER A 324 -10.47 17.91 5.57
C SER A 324 -10.59 19.12 6.48
N ARG A 325 -10.29 20.34 5.97
CA ARG A 325 -10.47 21.60 6.71
C ARG A 325 -11.93 21.88 7.04
N LEU A 326 -12.84 21.67 6.08
CA LEU A 326 -14.29 21.85 6.28
C LEU A 326 -14.82 20.87 7.33
N GLN A 327 -14.43 19.61 7.30
CA GLN A 327 -14.80 18.63 8.31
C GLN A 327 -14.34 19.02 9.71
N ARG A 328 -13.07 19.45 9.85
CA ARG A 328 -12.52 19.91 11.14
C ARG A 328 -13.27 21.14 11.67
N ARG A 329 -13.68 22.08 10.80
CA ARG A 329 -14.48 23.26 11.19
C ARG A 329 -15.88 22.86 11.65
N ALA A 330 -16.55 21.95 10.95
CA ALA A 330 -17.87 21.45 11.31
C ALA A 330 -17.86 20.76 12.70
N VAL A 331 -16.86 19.91 12.96
CA VAL A 331 -16.70 19.25 14.27
C VAL A 331 -16.47 20.28 15.39
N ARG A 332 -15.62 21.30 15.18
CA ARG A 332 -15.38 22.35 16.17
C ARG A 332 -16.61 23.21 16.43
N ALA A 333 -17.38 23.55 15.39
CA ALA A 333 -18.63 24.33 15.53
C ALA A 333 -19.70 23.55 16.30
N GLY A 334 -19.82 22.23 16.07
CA GLY A 334 -20.72 21.37 16.84
C GLY A 334 -20.35 21.25 18.32
N GLN A 335 -19.07 21.25 18.65
CA GLN A 335 -18.59 21.21 20.05
C GLN A 335 -18.82 22.54 20.79
N GLY A 336 -18.71 23.69 20.09
CA GLY A 336 -18.96 25.02 20.68
C GLY A 336 -20.45 25.35 20.87
N ALA A 337 -21.36 24.63 20.21
CA ALA A 337 -22.81 24.82 20.37
C ALA A 337 -23.37 24.06 21.61
N HIS A 338 -22.59 23.22 22.23
CA HIS A 338 -22.95 22.40 23.40
C HIS A 338 -22.18 22.80 24.67
N ALA A 339 -21.29 23.80 24.59
CA ALA A 339 -20.60 24.42 25.72
C ALA A 339 -21.26 25.77 26.10
#